data_badba5cdedaf4ad3b3bc93d2f831999d
#
_entry.id   badba5cdedaf4ad3b3bc93d2f831999d
#
_cell.length_a   1.000
_cell.length_b   1.000
_cell.length_c   1.000
_cell.angle_alpha   90.00
_cell.angle_beta   90.00
_cell.angle_gamma   90.00
#
_symmetry.space_group_name_H-M   'P 1'
#
loop_
_entity.id
_entity.type
_entity.pdbx_description
1 polymer ?
#
loop_
_entity_poly.entity_id
_entity_poly.type
_entity_poly.pdbx_seq_one_letter_code
_entity_poly.pdbx_strand_id
1 'polypeptide(L)'
;MATHDYSLANQSGASFRTDLNNALAAIVSGNSSGASPSTTFAYMEWNDTSAGVKKIRNSNNTGWIELFQLDGTLTMESGATGTP
;
A
#
# COMPACT_ATOMS: atom_id res chain seq x y z
N MET A 1 -11.60 3.63 -0.23
CA MET A 1 -10.30 3.14 -0.68
C MET A 1 -9.21 4.06 -0.15
N ALA A 2 -8.18 3.51 0.50
CA ALA A 2 -7.18 4.31 1.20
C ALA A 2 -5.83 4.26 0.46
N THR A 3 -5.85 4.59 -0.82
CA THR A 3 -4.66 4.78 -1.62
C THR A 3 -4.75 6.13 -2.33
N HIS A 4 -3.61 6.68 -2.70
CA HIS A 4 -3.53 8.00 -3.30
C HIS A 4 -2.31 8.06 -4.21
N ASP A 5 -2.36 8.92 -5.23
CA ASP A 5 -1.20 9.13 -6.10
C ASP A 5 -0.17 10.08 -5.51
N TYR A 6 -0.49 10.70 -4.37
CA TYR A 6 0.37 11.64 -3.63
C TYR A 6 0.76 12.87 -4.45
N SER A 7 -0.09 13.23 -5.41
CA SER A 7 0.06 14.42 -6.20
C SER A 7 -1.19 15.27 -6.05
N LEU A 8 -1.03 16.54 -5.69
CA LEU A 8 -2.13 17.46 -5.46
C LEU A 8 -2.19 18.47 -6.60
N ALA A 9 -3.28 18.41 -7.38
CA ALA A 9 -3.48 19.34 -8.47
C ALA A 9 -3.92 20.71 -7.94
N ASN A 10 -3.69 21.75 -8.71
CA ASN A 10 -4.21 23.08 -8.41
C ASN A 10 -5.72 23.07 -8.60
N GLN A 11 -6.49 23.31 -7.54
CA GLN A 11 -7.93 23.13 -7.54
C GLN A 11 -8.57 24.00 -6.47
N SER A 12 -9.90 23.98 -6.41
CA SER A 12 -10.63 24.76 -5.40
C SER A 12 -10.22 24.33 -3.99
N GLY A 13 -10.44 25.20 -3.00
CA GLY A 13 -10.10 24.90 -1.61
C GLY A 13 -10.80 23.67 -1.08
N ALA A 14 -12.07 23.45 -1.44
CA ALA A 14 -12.82 22.27 -1.00
C ALA A 14 -12.26 20.99 -1.63
N SER A 15 -11.98 21.01 -2.93
CA SER A 15 -11.40 19.86 -3.63
C SER A 15 -9.99 19.56 -3.15
N PHE A 16 -9.19 20.59 -2.90
CA PHE A 16 -7.85 20.45 -2.36
C PHE A 16 -7.87 19.78 -0.99
N ARG A 17 -8.79 20.21 -0.12
CA ARG A 17 -8.93 19.64 1.23
C ARG A 17 -9.32 18.16 1.16
N THR A 18 -10.26 17.81 0.28
CA THR A 18 -10.68 16.41 0.08
C THR A 18 -9.49 15.57 -0.40
N ASP A 19 -8.76 16.06 -1.38
CA ASP A 19 -7.61 15.35 -1.94
C ASP A 19 -6.51 15.17 -0.88
N LEU A 20 -6.24 16.20 -0.09
CA LEU A 20 -5.26 16.11 0.99
C LEU A 20 -5.71 15.11 2.06
N ASN A 21 -6.98 15.12 2.44
CA ASN A 21 -7.51 14.17 3.40
C ASN A 21 -7.41 12.73 2.89
N ASN A 22 -7.62 12.50 1.60
CA ASN A 22 -7.47 11.19 1.00
C ASN A 22 -6.01 10.73 1.02
N ALA A 23 -5.07 11.64 0.77
CA ALA A 23 -3.65 11.33 0.86
C ALA A 23 -3.24 10.96 2.28
N LEU A 24 -3.74 11.70 3.27
CA LEU A 24 -3.46 11.40 4.68
C LEU A 24 -4.05 10.06 5.09
N ALA A 25 -5.27 9.74 4.64
CA ALA A 25 -5.89 8.46 4.93
C ALA A 25 -5.09 7.30 4.33
N ALA A 26 -4.57 7.48 3.12
CA ALA A 26 -3.72 6.47 2.49
C ALA A 26 -2.45 6.24 3.31
N ILE A 27 -1.80 7.31 3.75
CA ILE A 27 -0.57 7.21 4.55
C ILE A 27 -0.86 6.52 5.89
N VAL A 28 -1.89 6.96 6.60
CA VAL A 28 -2.22 6.43 7.92
C VAL A 28 -2.59 4.95 7.86
N SER A 29 -3.27 4.52 6.81
CA SER A 29 -3.70 3.13 6.67
C SER A 29 -2.66 2.23 6.01
N GLY A 30 -1.49 2.75 5.63
CA GLY A 30 -0.47 1.98 4.92
C GLY A 30 -0.94 1.59 3.53
N ASN A 31 -1.71 2.44 2.86
CA ASN A 31 -2.29 2.21 1.53
C ASN A 31 -3.21 0.98 1.50
N SER A 32 -4.15 0.95 2.42
CA SER A 32 -5.08 -0.18 2.58
C SER A 32 -6.14 -0.19 1.48
N SER A 33 -6.20 -1.24 0.67
CA SER A 33 -7.19 -1.37 -0.40
C SER A 33 -7.20 -2.79 -0.97
N GLY A 34 -8.26 -3.14 -1.70
CA GLY A 34 -8.39 -4.43 -2.35
C GLY A 34 -7.72 -4.52 -3.72
N ALA A 35 -7.18 -3.42 -4.23
CA ALA A 35 -6.50 -3.37 -5.51
C ALA A 35 -5.16 -2.65 -5.35
N SER A 36 -4.16 -3.05 -6.12
CA SER A 36 -2.84 -2.46 -6.06
C SER A 36 -2.91 -0.95 -6.29
N PRO A 37 -2.19 -0.13 -5.49
CA PRO A 37 -2.10 1.29 -5.77
C PRO A 37 -1.60 1.55 -7.19
N SER A 38 -2.20 2.54 -7.86
CA SER A 38 -1.80 2.89 -9.21
C SER A 38 -0.47 3.65 -9.25
N THR A 39 -0.17 4.38 -8.18
CA THR A 39 1.11 5.08 -8.04
C THR A 39 1.94 4.35 -7.01
N THR A 40 3.16 3.96 -7.36
CA THR A 40 4.03 3.18 -6.49
C THR A 40 5.40 3.81 -6.38
N PHE A 41 6.01 3.63 -5.21
CA PHE A 41 7.37 4.07 -4.92
C PHE A 41 8.15 2.90 -4.34
N ALA A 42 9.45 2.87 -4.53
CA ALA A 42 10.30 1.84 -3.92
C ALA A 42 10.06 1.80 -2.41
N TYR A 43 9.95 0.60 -1.86
CA TYR A 43 9.73 0.35 -0.43
C TYR A 43 8.37 0.82 0.11
N MET A 44 7.44 1.22 -0.77
CA MET A 44 6.09 1.60 -0.37
C MET A 44 5.35 0.40 0.21
N GLU A 45 4.58 0.62 1.28
CA GLU A 45 3.77 -0.43 1.89
C GLU A 45 2.37 -0.45 1.29
N TRP A 46 1.79 -1.65 1.22
CA TRP A 46 0.41 -1.84 0.79
C TRP A 46 -0.23 -2.96 1.61
N ASN A 47 -1.35 -2.66 2.24
CA ASN A 47 -2.15 -3.66 2.93
C ASN A 47 -3.23 -4.13 1.95
N ASP A 48 -2.98 -5.27 1.32
CA ASP A 48 -3.88 -5.85 0.33
C ASP A 48 -5.04 -6.53 1.06
N THR A 49 -6.17 -5.83 1.13
CA THR A 49 -7.32 -6.31 1.89
C THR A 49 -8.08 -7.42 1.19
N SER A 50 -7.91 -7.61 -0.11
CA SER A 50 -8.55 -8.70 -0.82
C SER A 50 -7.81 -10.02 -0.63
N ALA A 51 -6.48 -9.98 -0.56
CA ALA A 51 -5.66 -11.17 -0.28
C ALA A 51 -5.39 -11.36 1.21
N GLY A 52 -5.60 -10.32 2.03
CA GLY A 52 -5.34 -10.39 3.46
C GLY A 52 -3.87 -10.41 3.81
N VAL A 53 -3.02 -9.75 3.03
CA VAL A 53 -1.57 -9.74 3.26
C VAL A 53 -1.03 -8.31 3.22
N LYS A 54 0.01 -8.08 4.01
CA LYS A 54 0.78 -6.85 3.96
C LYS A 54 1.95 -7.04 3.00
N LYS A 55 2.13 -6.08 2.10
CA LYS A 55 3.16 -6.14 1.07
C LYS A 55 4.04 -4.91 1.12
N ILE A 56 5.27 -5.04 0.62
CA ILE A 56 6.18 -3.92 0.44
C ILE A 56 6.67 -3.92 -1.00
N ARG A 57 6.81 -2.74 -1.57
CA ARG A 57 7.32 -2.60 -2.93
C ARG A 57 8.83 -2.88 -2.92
N ASN A 58 9.33 -3.56 -3.95
CA ASN A 58 10.75 -3.87 -4.02
C ASN A 58 11.58 -2.62 -4.33
N SER A 59 12.90 -2.74 -4.22
CA SER A 59 13.81 -1.61 -4.39
C SER A 59 13.82 -1.06 -5.82
N ASN A 60 13.44 -1.87 -6.80
CA ASN A 60 13.40 -1.46 -8.21
C ASN A 60 12.02 -0.91 -8.60
N ASN A 61 11.07 -0.91 -7.69
CA ASN A 61 9.69 -0.48 -7.96
C ASN A 61 9.05 -1.27 -9.11
N THR A 62 9.26 -2.58 -9.14
CA THR A 62 8.74 -3.46 -10.20
C THR A 62 7.78 -4.54 -9.71
N GLY A 63 7.68 -4.76 -8.41
CA GLY A 63 6.80 -5.79 -7.88
C GLY A 63 6.58 -5.67 -6.38
N TRP A 64 5.67 -6.48 -5.87
CA TRP A 64 5.30 -6.51 -4.46
C TRP A 64 5.88 -7.75 -3.80
N ILE A 65 6.43 -7.57 -2.60
CA ILE A 65 6.94 -8.65 -1.76
C ILE A 65 5.96 -8.85 -0.61
N GLU A 66 5.47 -10.07 -0.41
CA GLU A 66 4.56 -10.37 0.70
C GLU A 66 5.38 -10.49 1.99
N LEU A 67 4.94 -9.80 3.03
CA LEU A 67 5.62 -9.80 4.32
C LEU A 67 4.96 -10.74 5.31
N PHE A 68 3.69 -10.53 5.58
CA PHE A 68 2.92 -11.37 6.52
C PHE A 68 1.43 -11.15 6.29
N GLN A 69 0.64 -12.04 6.87
CA GLN A 69 -0.81 -11.93 6.76
C GLN A 69 -1.34 -10.88 7.74
N LEU A 70 -2.44 -10.23 7.34
CA LEU A 70 -3.03 -9.16 8.13
C LEU A 70 -3.69 -9.67 9.42
N ASP A 71 -3.86 -10.99 9.56
CA ASP A 71 -4.35 -11.59 10.80
C ASP A 71 -3.23 -11.89 11.81
N GLY A 72 -1.99 -11.54 11.46
CA GLY A 72 -0.84 -11.71 12.34
C GLY A 72 0.00 -12.96 12.09
N THR A 73 -0.41 -13.84 11.18
CA THR A 73 0.39 -15.02 10.86
C THR A 73 1.52 -14.65 9.89
N LEU A 74 2.61 -15.40 9.97
CA LEU A 74 3.75 -15.17 9.09
C LEU A 74 3.48 -15.76 7.71
N THR A 75 3.99 -15.07 6.69
CA THR A 75 3.93 -15.54 5.31
C THR A 75 5.36 -15.83 4.82
N MET A 76 5.52 -17.00 4.21
CA MET A 76 6.79 -17.37 3.56
C MET A 76 6.63 -17.16 2.07
N GLU A 77 7.62 -16.52 1.45
CA GLU A 77 7.62 -16.39 0.00
C GLU A 77 7.81 -17.75 -0.67
N SER A 78 7.33 -17.85 -1.91
CA SER A 78 7.53 -19.05 -2.72
C SER A 78 9.03 -19.31 -2.87
N GLY A 79 9.44 -20.51 -2.54
CA GLY A 79 10.85 -20.89 -2.58
C GLY A 79 11.62 -20.56 -1.32
N ALA A 80 11.03 -19.89 -0.34
CA ALA A 80 11.70 -19.62 0.93
C ALA A 80 11.88 -20.92 1.70
N THR A 81 13.05 -21.05 2.36
CA THR A 81 13.35 -22.18 3.20
C THR A 81 13.52 -21.71 4.63
N GLY A 82 13.33 -22.60 5.55
CA GLY A 82 13.43 -22.29 6.95
C GLY A 82 12.05 -22.33 7.61
N THR A 83 12.07 -22.38 8.90
CA THR A 83 10.83 -22.39 9.67
C THR A 83 10.55 -21.02 10.21
N PRO A 84 9.29 -20.63 10.23
CA PRO A 84 8.91 -19.36 10.83
C PRO A 84 9.21 -19.35 12.32
#